data_eb335d1b05231287c1a1bc8575bf2e08
#
_entry.id   eb335d1b05231287c1a1bc8575bf2e08
#
_cell.length_a   1.000
_cell.length_b   1.000
_cell.length_c   1.000
_cell.angle_alpha   90.00
_cell.angle_beta   90.00
_cell.angle_gamma   90.00
#
_symmetry.space_group_name_H-M   'P 1'
#
loop_
_entity.id
_entity.type
_entity.pdbx_description
1 polymer ?
#
loop_
_entity_poly.entity_id
_entity_poly.type
_entity_poly.pdbx_seq_one_letter_code
_entity_poly.pdbx_strand_id
1 'polypeptide(L)'
;MNEDITKQLKETLLFNGLSNEALTALAQKASTRKLTKGDVLMRKGESGDSLFLIHEGWVKIVTTDSKGDELILNKCGPGESIGEMALLDKEPRSATVIALGDVEALELKQDIFQEILDQRPGVSFAIIRGYSERLRFATNYIERAIDWAQKIAAGDYSFIDQTQPMLNQKGSNDDKAMQLLSAFFTMVRRVKEREDGLKLQLEKLTFEIDQVRRKQEFEEITGTEFYAKLKEQAKSLRQKRAQE
;
A
#
# COMPACT_ATOMS: atom_id res chain seq x y z
N MET A 1 36.93 6.22 2.37
CA MET A 1 35.90 6.99 1.64
C MET A 1 35.59 6.41 0.27
N ASN A 2 36.55 6.36 -0.68
CA ASN A 2 36.23 5.81 -2.02
C ASN A 2 35.85 4.32 -2.05
N GLU A 3 36.45 3.47 -1.22
CA GLU A 3 36.10 2.04 -1.14
C GLU A 3 34.69 1.81 -0.59
N ASP A 4 34.28 2.61 0.39
CA ASP A 4 32.97 2.54 1.00
C ASP A 4 31.88 2.99 0.01
N ILE A 5 32.11 4.09 -0.69
CA ILE A 5 31.25 4.59 -1.78
C ILE A 5 31.13 3.55 -2.90
N THR A 6 32.24 2.93 -3.31
CA THR A 6 32.23 1.89 -4.36
C THR A 6 31.40 0.68 -3.93
N LYS A 7 31.49 0.28 -2.67
CA LYS A 7 30.68 -0.81 -2.10
C LYS A 7 29.20 -0.45 -2.10
N GLN A 8 28.84 0.74 -1.64
CA GLN A 8 27.44 1.20 -1.64
C GLN A 8 26.86 1.31 -3.06
N LEU A 9 27.63 1.83 -4.02
CA LEU A 9 27.24 1.83 -5.43
C LEU A 9 26.96 0.41 -5.94
N LYS A 10 27.77 -0.57 -5.55
CA LYS A 10 27.60 -1.97 -5.93
C LYS A 10 26.32 -2.59 -5.35
N GLU A 11 25.93 -2.19 -4.15
CA GLU A 11 24.71 -2.65 -3.48
C GLU A 11 23.46 -1.95 -4.02
N THR A 12 23.61 -0.81 -4.71
CA THR A 12 22.52 -0.07 -5.31
C THR A 12 21.96 -0.82 -6.53
N LEU A 13 20.64 -0.96 -6.59
CA LEU A 13 19.93 -1.68 -7.66
C LEU A 13 20.30 -1.17 -9.07
N LEU A 14 20.58 0.13 -9.19
CA LEU A 14 20.94 0.79 -10.45
C LEU A 14 22.33 0.41 -10.94
N PHE A 15 23.26 0.10 -10.03
CA PHE A 15 24.69 -0.08 -10.34
C PHE A 15 25.23 -1.46 -9.98
N ASN A 16 24.42 -2.38 -9.47
CA ASN A 16 24.85 -3.70 -9.01
C ASN A 16 25.48 -4.60 -10.08
N GLY A 17 25.18 -4.31 -11.36
CA GLY A 17 25.74 -5.04 -12.50
C GLY A 17 27.06 -4.47 -13.07
N LEU A 18 27.62 -3.41 -12.44
CA LEU A 18 28.83 -2.76 -12.91
C LEU A 18 30.11 -3.45 -12.43
N SER A 19 31.18 -3.36 -13.23
CA SER A 19 32.52 -3.78 -12.80
C SER A 19 33.05 -2.84 -11.71
N ASN A 20 33.97 -3.35 -10.89
CA ASN A 20 34.57 -2.54 -9.81
C ASN A 20 35.32 -1.30 -10.38
N GLU A 21 35.91 -1.39 -11.57
CA GLU A 21 36.59 -0.26 -12.24
C GLU A 21 35.55 0.82 -12.63
N ALA A 22 34.37 0.43 -13.09
CA ALA A 22 33.31 1.36 -13.42
C ALA A 22 32.76 2.07 -12.15
N LEU A 23 32.54 1.30 -11.10
CA LEU A 23 32.09 1.83 -9.81
C LEU A 23 33.10 2.79 -9.19
N THR A 24 34.41 2.48 -9.31
CA THR A 24 35.47 3.37 -8.83
C THR A 24 35.53 4.67 -9.64
N ALA A 25 35.37 4.60 -10.95
CA ALA A 25 35.33 5.78 -11.81
C ALA A 25 34.12 6.67 -11.49
N LEU A 26 32.93 6.07 -11.21
CA LEU A 26 31.74 6.78 -10.73
C LEU A 26 32.02 7.49 -9.40
N ALA A 27 32.55 6.76 -8.43
CA ALA A 27 32.86 7.30 -7.10
C ALA A 27 33.84 8.48 -7.13
N GLN A 28 34.80 8.47 -8.06
CA GLN A 28 35.78 9.55 -8.21
C GLN A 28 35.18 10.83 -8.84
N LYS A 29 34.17 10.69 -9.71
CA LYS A 29 33.53 11.80 -10.41
C LYS A 29 32.28 12.35 -9.66
N ALA A 30 31.77 11.63 -8.67
CA ALA A 30 30.63 12.06 -7.86
C ALA A 30 31.03 13.22 -6.93
N SER A 31 30.12 14.18 -6.77
CA SER A 31 30.24 15.25 -5.77
C SER A 31 29.38 14.93 -4.54
N THR A 32 29.80 15.43 -3.38
CA THR A 32 29.05 15.23 -2.13
C THR A 32 28.12 16.40 -1.87
N ARG A 33 26.87 16.12 -1.56
CA ARG A 33 25.86 17.07 -1.07
C ARG A 33 25.54 16.78 0.37
N LYS A 34 25.69 17.80 1.24
CA LYS A 34 25.31 17.74 2.65
C LYS A 34 24.05 18.54 2.88
N LEU A 35 23.11 17.95 3.59
CA LEU A 35 21.79 18.51 3.88
C LEU A 35 21.51 18.38 5.37
N THR A 36 20.75 19.32 5.89
CA THR A 36 20.19 19.28 7.25
C THR A 36 18.70 19.04 7.21
N LYS A 37 18.10 18.72 8.36
CA LYS A 37 16.66 18.45 8.45
C LYS A 37 15.81 19.55 7.82
N GLY A 38 14.97 19.14 6.87
CA GLY A 38 14.05 20.04 6.16
C GLY A 38 14.60 20.61 4.85
N ASP A 39 15.90 20.47 4.59
CA ASP A 39 16.49 20.87 3.31
C ASP A 39 15.92 20.07 2.15
N VAL A 40 15.70 20.76 1.03
CA VAL A 40 15.17 20.17 -0.21
C VAL A 40 16.32 19.78 -1.12
N LEU A 41 16.44 18.48 -1.42
CA LEU A 41 17.43 17.96 -2.35
C LEU A 41 17.04 18.24 -3.81
N MET A 42 15.77 18.05 -4.15
CA MET A 42 15.18 18.35 -5.47
C MET A 42 13.69 18.64 -5.33
N ARG A 43 13.12 19.42 -6.26
CA ARG A 43 11.69 19.77 -6.27
C ARG A 43 10.97 19.14 -7.46
N LYS A 44 9.76 18.67 -7.25
CA LYS A 44 8.86 18.24 -8.33
C LYS A 44 8.70 19.32 -9.39
N GLY A 45 8.80 18.93 -10.67
CA GLY A 45 8.64 19.84 -11.81
C GLY A 45 9.91 20.60 -12.21
N GLU A 46 10.97 20.59 -11.40
CA GLU A 46 12.27 21.14 -11.82
C GLU A 46 12.94 20.25 -12.87
N SER A 47 13.78 20.86 -13.70
CA SER A 47 14.66 20.10 -14.61
C SER A 47 15.64 19.27 -13.81
N GLY A 48 15.84 18.01 -14.21
CA GLY A 48 16.76 17.08 -13.54
C GLY A 48 17.98 16.79 -14.37
N ASP A 49 19.15 17.24 -13.89
CA ASP A 49 20.47 17.05 -14.52
C ASP A 49 21.42 16.13 -13.71
N SER A 50 20.91 15.53 -12.65
CA SER A 50 21.70 14.71 -11.73
C SER A 50 20.86 13.62 -11.05
N LEU A 51 21.50 12.53 -10.64
CA LEU A 51 20.94 11.57 -9.70
C LEU A 51 21.72 11.63 -8.38
N PHE A 52 21.12 11.15 -7.32
CA PHE A 52 21.69 11.15 -5.98
C PHE A 52 21.68 9.74 -5.41
N LEU A 53 22.80 9.32 -4.82
CA LEU A 53 22.89 8.14 -3.96
C LEU A 53 22.95 8.62 -2.52
N ILE A 54 22.05 8.15 -1.68
CA ILE A 54 22.09 8.45 -0.25
C ILE A 54 23.24 7.66 0.38
N HIS A 55 24.24 8.37 0.88
CA HIS A 55 25.39 7.78 1.56
C HIS A 55 25.09 7.62 3.07
N GLU A 56 24.61 8.69 3.70
CA GLU A 56 24.19 8.70 5.11
C GLU A 56 22.88 9.46 5.29
N GLY A 57 22.13 9.10 6.35
CA GLY A 57 20.88 9.75 6.69
C GLY A 57 19.68 9.25 5.90
N TRP A 58 18.56 9.97 6.03
CA TRP A 58 17.27 9.59 5.42
C TRP A 58 16.58 10.78 4.80
N VAL A 59 15.95 10.56 3.66
CA VAL A 59 15.10 11.55 2.98
C VAL A 59 13.68 11.01 2.81
N LYS A 60 12.69 11.91 2.72
CA LYS A 60 11.32 11.60 2.30
C LYS A 60 11.11 12.08 0.87
N ILE A 61 10.40 11.26 0.09
CA ILE A 61 9.93 11.58 -1.25
C ILE A 61 8.46 11.97 -1.12
N VAL A 62 8.11 13.18 -1.54
CA VAL A 62 6.78 13.72 -1.37
C VAL A 62 6.21 14.24 -2.69
N THR A 63 4.90 14.23 -2.79
CA THR A 63 4.11 14.92 -3.82
C THR A 63 2.97 15.65 -3.14
N THR A 64 2.17 16.38 -3.93
CA THR A 64 0.96 17.05 -3.45
C THR A 64 -0.26 16.22 -3.88
N ASP A 65 -1.20 16.00 -2.99
CA ASP A 65 -2.47 15.37 -3.32
C ASP A 65 -3.44 16.34 -4.04
N SER A 66 -4.65 15.87 -4.34
CA SER A 66 -5.68 16.69 -5.01
C SER A 66 -6.21 17.87 -4.18
N LYS A 67 -5.90 17.88 -2.86
CA LYS A 67 -6.28 18.96 -1.94
C LYS A 67 -5.16 19.96 -1.70
N GLY A 68 -3.95 19.68 -2.22
CA GLY A 68 -2.76 20.46 -1.99
C GLY A 68 -1.94 20.05 -0.77
N ASP A 69 -2.35 18.98 -0.07
CA ASP A 69 -1.64 18.47 1.10
C ASP A 69 -0.42 17.64 0.70
N GLU A 70 0.62 17.65 1.55
CA GLU A 70 1.82 16.85 1.36
C GLU A 70 1.48 15.35 1.49
N LEU A 71 1.72 14.58 0.43
CA LEU A 71 1.61 13.13 0.41
C LEU A 71 3.01 12.51 0.37
N ILE A 72 3.38 11.78 1.41
CA ILE A 72 4.65 11.04 1.44
C ILE A 72 4.50 9.79 0.58
N LEU A 73 5.23 9.75 -0.54
CA LEU A 73 5.28 8.60 -1.44
C LEU A 73 6.22 7.52 -0.90
N ASN A 74 7.35 7.95 -0.30
CA ASN A 74 8.42 7.05 0.08
C ASN A 74 9.42 7.70 1.04
N LYS A 75 10.28 6.86 1.67
CA LYS A 75 11.49 7.26 2.35
C LYS A 75 12.66 6.50 1.75
N CYS A 76 13.78 7.18 1.55
CA CYS A 76 15.03 6.59 1.07
C CYS A 76 16.14 6.79 2.06
N GLY A 77 16.98 5.78 2.22
CA GLY A 77 18.10 5.75 3.14
C GLY A 77 19.40 5.32 2.46
N PRO A 78 20.44 5.00 3.26
CA PRO A 78 21.75 4.64 2.75
C PRO A 78 21.71 3.50 1.73
N GLY A 79 22.45 3.68 0.62
CA GLY A 79 22.52 2.71 -0.50
C GLY A 79 21.39 2.84 -1.53
N GLU A 80 20.41 3.73 -1.34
CA GLU A 80 19.34 3.95 -2.30
C GLU A 80 19.62 5.16 -3.21
N SER A 81 19.27 5.02 -4.50
CA SER A 81 19.38 6.10 -5.50
C SER A 81 18.04 6.76 -5.77
N ILE A 82 18.07 8.06 -6.04
CA ILE A 82 16.91 8.89 -6.35
C ILE A 82 17.24 9.92 -7.43
N GLY A 83 16.22 10.29 -8.23
CA GLY A 83 16.35 11.28 -9.29
C GLY A 83 16.86 10.71 -10.61
N GLU A 84 17.06 9.41 -10.71
CA GLU A 84 17.54 8.71 -11.90
C GLU A 84 16.57 8.82 -13.09
N MET A 85 15.25 8.91 -12.83
CA MET A 85 14.23 8.95 -13.88
C MET A 85 14.46 10.12 -14.84
N ALA A 86 14.66 11.33 -14.31
CA ALA A 86 14.87 12.53 -15.11
C ALA A 86 16.12 12.48 -15.99
N LEU A 87 17.13 11.65 -15.64
CA LEU A 87 18.30 11.44 -16.49
C LEU A 87 18.02 10.49 -17.67
N LEU A 88 17.07 9.59 -17.52
CA LEU A 88 16.76 8.54 -18.49
C LEU A 88 15.68 8.98 -19.47
N ASP A 89 14.61 9.62 -18.99
CA ASP A 89 13.45 10.04 -19.80
C ASP A 89 13.48 11.51 -20.20
N LYS A 90 14.39 12.31 -19.60
CA LYS A 90 14.51 13.78 -19.77
C LYS A 90 13.27 14.55 -19.36
N GLU A 91 12.42 13.93 -18.57
CA GLU A 91 11.22 14.56 -17.99
C GLU A 91 11.58 15.34 -16.72
N PRO A 92 10.78 16.31 -16.31
CA PRO A 92 10.97 17.01 -15.05
C PRO A 92 10.93 16.06 -13.84
N ARG A 93 11.52 16.47 -12.71
CA ARG A 93 11.50 15.71 -11.46
C ARG A 93 10.07 15.29 -11.09
N SER A 94 9.84 14.03 -10.90
CA SER A 94 8.51 13.44 -10.62
C SER A 94 8.01 13.72 -9.19
N ALA A 95 8.93 14.02 -8.25
CA ALA A 95 8.61 14.25 -6.84
C ALA A 95 9.59 15.23 -6.20
N THR A 96 9.22 15.76 -5.02
CA THR A 96 10.10 16.55 -4.15
C THR A 96 10.77 15.64 -3.14
N VAL A 97 12.05 15.86 -2.87
CA VAL A 97 12.85 15.10 -1.89
C VAL A 97 13.36 16.01 -0.80
N ILE A 98 13.08 15.63 0.45
CA ILE A 98 13.35 16.46 1.65
C ILE A 98 14.11 15.63 2.68
N ALA A 99 15.17 16.20 3.25
CA ALA A 99 15.95 15.57 4.30
C ALA A 99 15.17 15.44 5.61
N LEU A 100 15.24 14.25 6.24
CA LEU A 100 14.59 13.97 7.53
C LEU A 100 15.50 14.28 8.73
N GLY A 101 16.78 14.42 8.49
CA GLY A 101 17.85 14.73 9.43
C GLY A 101 19.08 15.19 8.67
N ASP A 102 20.27 15.04 9.27
CA ASP A 102 21.51 15.22 8.54
C ASP A 102 21.65 14.12 7.48
N VAL A 103 21.92 14.52 6.25
CA VAL A 103 22.02 13.64 5.08
C VAL A 103 23.30 13.95 4.32
N GLU A 104 24.02 12.92 3.94
CA GLU A 104 25.09 13.00 2.96
C GLU A 104 24.67 12.21 1.71
N ALA A 105 24.59 12.89 0.56
CA ALA A 105 24.22 12.30 -0.72
C ALA A 105 25.34 12.53 -1.75
N LEU A 106 25.62 11.50 -2.54
CA LEU A 106 26.53 11.58 -3.66
C LEU A 106 25.75 11.99 -4.90
N GLU A 107 26.11 13.12 -5.45
CA GLU A 107 25.51 13.66 -6.68
C GLU A 107 26.32 13.18 -7.88
N LEU A 108 25.65 12.55 -8.83
CA LEU A 108 26.19 12.17 -10.12
C LEU A 108 25.48 12.94 -11.22
N LYS A 109 26.20 13.82 -11.92
CA LYS A 109 25.66 14.65 -13.00
C LYS A 109 25.41 13.85 -14.27
N GLN A 110 24.48 14.34 -15.09
CA GLN A 110 24.03 13.71 -16.32
C GLN A 110 25.18 13.46 -17.31
N ASP A 111 26.09 14.43 -17.51
CA ASP A 111 27.24 14.33 -18.40
C ASP A 111 28.18 13.16 -18.02
N ILE A 112 28.45 13.03 -16.72
CA ILE A 112 29.27 11.94 -16.18
C ILE A 112 28.55 10.59 -16.35
N PHE A 113 27.25 10.56 -16.07
CA PHE A 113 26.44 9.35 -16.23
C PHE A 113 26.39 8.92 -17.71
N GLN A 114 26.18 9.87 -18.62
CA GLN A 114 26.17 9.62 -20.06
C GLN A 114 27.52 9.13 -20.56
N GLU A 115 28.63 9.77 -20.16
CA GLU A 115 29.99 9.34 -20.49
C GLU A 115 30.25 7.87 -20.13
N ILE A 116 29.76 7.44 -18.98
CA ILE A 116 29.90 6.06 -18.52
C ILE A 116 29.06 5.11 -19.38
N LEU A 117 27.82 5.51 -19.73
CA LEU A 117 26.96 4.72 -20.61
C LEU A 117 27.60 4.52 -21.98
N ASP A 118 28.20 5.59 -22.55
CA ASP A 118 28.83 5.58 -23.86
C ASP A 118 30.11 4.73 -23.89
N GLN A 119 30.93 4.83 -22.85
CA GLN A 119 32.18 4.08 -22.74
C GLN A 119 31.99 2.61 -22.37
N ARG A 120 30.85 2.25 -21.77
CA ARG A 120 30.60 0.92 -21.22
C ARG A 120 29.17 0.45 -21.50
N PRO A 121 28.89 -0.07 -22.70
CA PRO A 121 27.53 -0.51 -23.08
C PRO A 121 26.90 -1.53 -22.13
N GLY A 122 27.72 -2.33 -21.43
CA GLY A 122 27.21 -3.27 -20.40
C GLY A 122 26.50 -2.61 -19.24
N VAL A 123 26.79 -1.32 -18.93
CA VAL A 123 26.11 -0.52 -17.91
C VAL A 123 24.67 -0.28 -18.29
N SER A 124 24.42 0.10 -19.54
CA SER A 124 23.06 0.31 -20.05
C SER A 124 22.20 -0.95 -19.91
N PHE A 125 22.74 -2.12 -20.22
CA PHE A 125 22.05 -3.40 -20.05
C PHE A 125 21.78 -3.73 -18.57
N ALA A 126 22.71 -3.42 -17.66
CA ALA A 126 22.50 -3.61 -16.22
C ALA A 126 21.36 -2.73 -15.70
N ILE A 127 21.32 -1.46 -16.11
CA ILE A 127 20.26 -0.51 -15.78
C ILE A 127 18.91 -0.99 -16.33
N ILE A 128 18.84 -1.36 -17.61
CA ILE A 128 17.61 -1.89 -18.23
C ILE A 128 17.12 -3.14 -17.48
N ARG A 129 18.03 -4.03 -17.08
CA ARG A 129 17.67 -5.22 -16.29
C ARG A 129 17.05 -4.82 -14.95
N GLY A 130 17.68 -3.89 -14.21
CA GLY A 130 17.16 -3.40 -12.93
C GLY A 130 15.77 -2.77 -13.07
N TYR A 131 15.55 -1.96 -14.11
CA TYR A 131 14.20 -1.41 -14.39
C TYR A 131 13.20 -2.48 -14.79
N SER A 132 13.61 -3.48 -15.59
CA SER A 132 12.75 -4.59 -15.98
C SER A 132 12.32 -5.43 -14.76
N GLU A 133 13.19 -5.60 -13.78
CA GLU A 133 12.88 -6.28 -12.52
C GLU A 133 11.88 -5.45 -11.69
N ARG A 134 12.11 -4.14 -11.57
CA ARG A 134 11.16 -3.23 -10.89
C ARG A 134 9.79 -3.23 -11.57
N LEU A 135 9.75 -3.20 -12.91
CA LEU A 135 8.50 -3.22 -13.65
C LEU A 135 7.72 -4.51 -13.43
N ARG A 136 8.38 -5.67 -13.53
CA ARG A 136 7.75 -6.98 -13.24
C ARG A 136 7.20 -7.03 -11.83
N PHE A 137 7.96 -6.52 -10.88
CA PHE A 137 7.54 -6.42 -9.50
C PHE A 137 6.27 -5.56 -9.36
N ALA A 138 6.27 -4.35 -9.92
CA ALA A 138 5.11 -3.46 -9.92
C ALA A 138 3.88 -4.11 -10.59
N THR A 139 4.07 -4.80 -11.73
CA THR A 139 3.00 -5.51 -12.43
C THR A 139 2.37 -6.59 -11.55
N ASN A 140 3.19 -7.41 -10.89
CA ASN A 140 2.69 -8.44 -9.96
C ASN A 140 1.86 -7.86 -8.80
N TYR A 141 2.22 -6.67 -8.29
CA TYR A 141 1.41 -6.00 -7.25
C TYR A 141 0.09 -5.50 -7.80
N ILE A 142 0.10 -4.93 -9.01
CA ILE A 142 -1.13 -4.46 -9.66
C ILE A 142 -2.08 -5.63 -9.89
N GLU A 143 -1.59 -6.75 -10.41
CA GLU A 143 -2.38 -7.97 -10.63
C GLU A 143 -3.02 -8.46 -9.33
N ARG A 144 -2.23 -8.55 -8.25
CA ARG A 144 -2.74 -8.94 -6.93
C ARG A 144 -3.78 -7.95 -6.39
N ALA A 145 -3.52 -6.65 -6.53
CA ALA A 145 -4.45 -5.62 -6.08
C ALA A 145 -5.80 -5.72 -6.83
N ILE A 146 -5.77 -6.00 -8.13
CA ILE A 146 -6.97 -6.24 -8.94
C ILE A 146 -7.71 -7.48 -8.45
N ASP A 147 -7.02 -8.63 -8.27
CA ASP A 147 -7.61 -9.86 -7.76
C ASP A 147 -8.27 -9.65 -6.39
N TRP A 148 -7.59 -8.98 -5.48
CA TRP A 148 -8.14 -8.66 -4.16
C TRP A 148 -9.32 -7.70 -4.22
N ALA A 149 -9.27 -6.68 -5.09
CA ALA A 149 -10.40 -5.78 -5.29
C ALA A 149 -11.64 -6.52 -5.81
N GLN A 150 -11.48 -7.47 -6.73
CA GLN A 150 -12.56 -8.31 -7.23
C GLN A 150 -13.14 -9.21 -6.14
N LYS A 151 -12.29 -9.83 -5.30
CA LYS A 151 -12.72 -10.64 -4.16
C LYS A 151 -13.51 -9.82 -3.15
N ILE A 152 -13.03 -8.61 -2.80
CA ILE A 152 -13.75 -7.70 -1.91
C ILE A 152 -15.11 -7.34 -2.48
N ALA A 153 -15.19 -7.03 -3.78
CA ALA A 153 -16.46 -6.71 -4.44
C ALA A 153 -17.45 -7.89 -4.44
N ALA A 154 -16.93 -9.13 -4.41
CA ALA A 154 -17.73 -10.35 -4.29
C ALA A 154 -18.05 -10.73 -2.82
N GLY A 155 -17.58 -9.96 -1.82
CA GLY A 155 -17.72 -10.29 -0.40
C GLY A 155 -16.82 -11.42 0.08
N ASP A 156 -15.82 -11.81 -0.71
CA ASP A 156 -14.85 -12.85 -0.35
C ASP A 156 -13.62 -12.22 0.32
N TYR A 157 -13.49 -12.43 1.60
CA TYR A 157 -12.38 -11.93 2.44
C TYR A 157 -11.39 -13.04 2.84
N SER A 158 -11.46 -14.23 2.26
CA SER A 158 -10.64 -15.39 2.62
C SER A 158 -9.13 -15.18 2.39
N PHE A 159 -8.77 -14.30 1.46
CA PHE A 159 -7.39 -13.98 1.13
C PHE A 159 -6.64 -13.23 2.26
N ILE A 160 -7.36 -12.58 3.20
CA ILE A 160 -6.74 -11.83 4.31
C ILE A 160 -5.91 -12.78 5.18
N ASP A 161 -6.47 -13.93 5.54
CA ASP A 161 -5.82 -14.89 6.43
C ASP A 161 -4.64 -15.61 5.74
N GLN A 162 -4.74 -15.81 4.42
CA GLN A 162 -3.69 -16.46 3.62
C GLN A 162 -2.46 -15.56 3.40
N THR A 163 -2.65 -14.25 3.43
CA THR A 163 -1.59 -13.28 3.11
C THR A 163 -0.85 -12.76 4.36
N GLN A 164 -1.40 -12.96 5.55
CA GLN A 164 -0.79 -12.53 6.81
C GLN A 164 0.64 -13.08 7.07
N PRO A 165 0.97 -14.34 6.72
CA PRO A 165 2.33 -14.86 6.87
C PRO A 165 3.36 -14.15 5.99
N MET A 166 2.96 -13.62 4.82
CA MET A 166 3.84 -12.90 3.91
C MET A 166 4.21 -11.50 4.43
N LEU A 167 3.32 -10.87 5.19
CA LEU A 167 3.55 -9.56 5.79
C LEU A 167 4.57 -9.60 6.95
N ASN A 168 4.81 -10.77 7.52
CA ASN A 168 5.70 -10.96 8.66
C ASN A 168 7.14 -11.37 8.27
N GLN A 169 7.45 -11.56 6.99
CA GLN A 169 8.81 -11.85 6.53
C GLN A 169 9.64 -10.58 6.50
N LYS A 170 10.45 -10.38 7.55
CA LYS A 170 11.49 -9.35 7.60
C LYS A 170 12.65 -9.75 6.68
N GLY A 171 12.95 -8.92 5.70
CA GLY A 171 14.23 -8.98 5.00
C GLY A 171 14.15 -9.03 3.49
N SER A 172 13.83 -7.91 2.87
CA SER A 172 14.24 -7.57 1.51
C SER A 172 13.93 -6.10 1.24
N ASN A 173 14.42 -5.55 0.14
CA ASN A 173 14.10 -4.23 -0.45
C ASN A 173 12.58 -3.97 -0.62
N ASP A 174 11.75 -4.82 -0.08
CA ASP A 174 10.30 -4.94 -0.14
C ASP A 174 9.55 -4.19 0.98
N ASP A 175 10.25 -3.51 1.90
CA ASP A 175 9.61 -2.83 3.05
C ASP A 175 8.50 -1.84 2.63
N LYS A 176 8.63 -1.25 1.46
CA LYS A 176 7.71 -0.21 0.95
C LYS A 176 6.42 -0.80 0.39
N ALA A 177 6.53 -1.86 -0.39
CA ALA A 177 5.38 -2.61 -0.87
C ALA A 177 4.63 -3.26 0.30
N MET A 178 5.38 -3.75 1.29
CA MET A 178 4.83 -4.31 2.53
C MET A 178 4.08 -3.27 3.37
N GLN A 179 4.55 -2.02 3.45
CA GLN A 179 3.82 -0.93 4.13
C GLN A 179 2.50 -0.62 3.42
N LEU A 180 2.51 -0.53 2.09
CA LEU A 180 1.31 -0.27 1.28
C LEU A 180 0.31 -1.42 1.41
N LEU A 181 0.79 -2.67 1.34
CA LEU A 181 -0.02 -3.86 1.56
C LEU A 181 -0.60 -3.90 2.98
N SER A 182 0.18 -3.59 4.00
CA SER A 182 -0.27 -3.53 5.40
C SER A 182 -1.38 -2.50 5.59
N ALA A 183 -1.24 -1.30 5.00
CA ALA A 183 -2.28 -0.27 5.02
C ALA A 183 -3.54 -0.73 4.28
N PHE A 184 -3.39 -1.38 3.13
CA PHE A 184 -4.49 -1.96 2.36
C PHE A 184 -5.23 -3.03 3.16
N PHE A 185 -4.54 -3.99 3.76
CA PHE A 185 -5.16 -5.02 4.59
C PHE A 185 -5.86 -4.46 5.82
N THR A 186 -5.30 -3.41 6.44
CA THR A 186 -5.96 -2.72 7.54
C THR A 186 -7.28 -2.09 7.10
N MET A 187 -7.30 -1.47 5.92
CA MET A 187 -8.52 -0.92 5.33
C MET A 187 -9.56 -2.02 5.05
N VAL A 188 -9.14 -3.11 4.40
CA VAL A 188 -10.04 -4.23 4.05
C VAL A 188 -10.64 -4.87 5.29
N ARG A 189 -9.85 -5.07 6.34
CA ARG A 189 -10.34 -5.59 7.64
C ARG A 189 -11.43 -4.70 8.23
N ARG A 190 -11.24 -3.38 8.22
CA ARG A 190 -12.26 -2.43 8.69
C ARG A 190 -13.54 -2.48 7.85
N VAL A 191 -13.42 -2.66 6.53
CA VAL A 191 -14.59 -2.81 5.65
C VAL A 191 -15.35 -4.08 6.02
N LYS A 192 -14.67 -5.21 6.18
CA LYS A 192 -15.27 -6.48 6.60
C LYS A 192 -15.98 -6.35 7.95
N GLU A 193 -15.31 -5.82 8.96
CA GLU A 193 -15.89 -5.62 10.31
C GLU A 193 -17.16 -4.76 10.25
N ARG A 194 -17.17 -3.72 9.41
CA ARG A 194 -18.34 -2.87 9.22
C ARG A 194 -19.48 -3.61 8.51
N GLU A 195 -19.15 -4.41 7.49
CA GLU A 195 -20.14 -5.21 6.76
C GLU A 195 -20.77 -6.28 7.67
N ASP A 196 -19.95 -6.99 8.44
CA ASP A 196 -20.43 -7.99 9.40
C ASP A 196 -21.31 -7.34 10.49
N GLY A 197 -20.93 -6.15 10.97
CA GLY A 197 -21.73 -5.37 11.91
C GLY A 197 -23.10 -4.96 11.34
N LEU A 198 -23.15 -4.53 10.08
CA LEU A 198 -24.40 -4.19 9.40
C LEU A 198 -25.29 -5.41 9.17
N LYS A 199 -24.73 -6.55 8.80
CA LYS A 199 -25.47 -7.81 8.65
C LYS A 199 -26.13 -8.22 9.98
N LEU A 200 -25.39 -8.15 11.08
CA LEU A 200 -25.91 -8.45 12.41
C LEU A 200 -27.05 -7.51 12.83
N GLN A 201 -26.93 -6.21 12.49
CA GLN A 201 -28.00 -5.24 12.75
C GLN A 201 -29.24 -5.53 11.90
N LEU A 202 -29.09 -5.89 10.62
CA LEU A 202 -30.20 -6.29 9.75
C LEU A 202 -30.91 -7.54 10.29
N GLU A 203 -30.19 -8.56 10.73
CA GLU A 203 -30.76 -9.76 11.32
C GLU A 203 -31.59 -9.43 12.58
N LYS A 204 -31.07 -8.57 13.47
CA LYS A 204 -31.79 -8.13 14.66
C LYS A 204 -33.07 -7.38 14.31
N LEU A 205 -33.01 -6.41 13.39
CA LEU A 205 -34.18 -5.65 12.94
C LEU A 205 -35.22 -6.55 12.27
N THR A 206 -34.78 -7.50 11.44
CA THR A 206 -35.69 -8.46 10.80
C THR A 206 -36.39 -9.31 11.86
N PHE A 207 -35.66 -9.79 12.86
CA PHE A 207 -36.26 -10.54 13.98
C PHE A 207 -37.24 -9.72 14.79
N GLU A 208 -36.96 -8.45 15.09
CA GLU A 208 -37.86 -7.55 15.79
C GLU A 208 -39.15 -7.28 14.98
N ILE A 209 -39.02 -7.05 13.67
CA ILE A 209 -40.18 -6.85 12.79
C ILE A 209 -41.05 -8.11 12.75
N ASP A 210 -40.46 -9.30 12.66
CA ASP A 210 -41.19 -10.56 12.66
C ASP A 210 -41.93 -10.79 14.00
N GLN A 211 -41.31 -10.40 15.12
CA GLN A 211 -41.98 -10.48 16.41
C GLN A 211 -43.19 -9.54 16.52
N VAL A 212 -43.03 -8.29 16.07
CA VAL A 212 -44.12 -7.30 16.06
C VAL A 212 -45.27 -7.78 15.19
N ARG A 213 -44.95 -8.27 13.99
CA ARG A 213 -45.91 -8.82 13.02
C ARG A 213 -46.70 -9.99 13.61
N ARG A 214 -46.01 -10.98 14.19
CA ARG A 214 -46.66 -12.11 14.86
C ARG A 214 -47.54 -11.67 16.00
N LYS A 215 -47.16 -10.66 16.76
CA LYS A 215 -47.99 -10.12 17.85
C LYS A 215 -49.26 -9.46 17.30
N GLN A 216 -49.13 -8.67 16.22
CA GLN A 216 -50.30 -8.06 15.56
C GLN A 216 -51.23 -9.11 14.97
N GLU A 217 -50.72 -10.09 14.24
CA GLU A 217 -51.54 -11.20 13.71
C GLU A 217 -52.23 -12.00 14.82
N PHE A 218 -51.55 -12.21 15.96
CA PHE A 218 -52.17 -12.86 17.13
C PHE A 218 -53.28 -12.00 17.76
N GLU A 219 -53.07 -10.69 17.90
CA GLU A 219 -54.08 -9.75 18.43
C GLU A 219 -55.30 -9.64 17.49
N GLU A 220 -55.07 -9.62 16.16
CA GLU A 220 -56.18 -9.65 15.18
C GLU A 220 -57.00 -10.92 15.27
N ILE A 221 -56.36 -12.09 15.36
CA ILE A 221 -57.07 -13.37 15.47
C ILE A 221 -57.81 -13.47 16.80
N THR A 222 -57.16 -13.09 17.91
CA THR A 222 -57.76 -13.22 19.25
C THR A 222 -58.81 -12.15 19.53
N GLY A 223 -58.78 -11.00 18.83
CA GLY A 223 -59.79 -9.94 18.91
C GLY A 223 -61.08 -10.25 18.13
N THR A 224 -61.14 -11.30 17.35
CA THR A 224 -62.34 -11.64 16.60
C THR A 224 -63.42 -12.26 17.45
N GLU A 225 -64.71 -11.95 17.16
CA GLU A 225 -65.86 -12.58 17.78
C GLU A 225 -65.86 -14.12 17.66
N PHE A 226 -65.29 -14.61 16.60
CA PHE A 226 -65.10 -16.05 16.33
C PHE A 226 -64.19 -16.71 17.40
N TYR A 227 -63.09 -16.09 17.72
CA TYR A 227 -62.19 -16.59 18.76
C TYR A 227 -62.78 -16.56 20.14
N ALA A 228 -63.56 -15.52 20.48
CA ALA A 228 -64.31 -15.42 21.73
C ALA A 228 -65.33 -16.60 21.85
N LYS A 229 -66.08 -16.89 20.79
CA LYS A 229 -67.02 -18.03 20.73
C LYS A 229 -66.33 -19.40 20.87
N LEU A 230 -65.17 -19.57 20.20
CA LEU A 230 -64.37 -20.78 20.30
C LEU A 230 -63.86 -21.02 21.75
N LYS A 231 -63.43 -19.97 22.40
CA LYS A 231 -62.93 -20.01 23.78
C LYS A 231 -64.03 -20.38 24.77
N GLU A 232 -65.25 -19.86 24.58
CA GLU A 232 -66.39 -20.25 25.35
C GLU A 232 -66.79 -21.70 25.15
N GLN A 233 -66.85 -22.16 23.91
CA GLN A 233 -67.16 -23.55 23.60
C GLN A 233 -66.10 -24.53 24.20
N ALA A 234 -64.83 -24.19 24.09
CA ALA A 234 -63.72 -24.95 24.67
C ALA A 234 -63.85 -25.02 26.22
N LYS A 235 -64.25 -23.91 26.85
CA LYS A 235 -64.46 -23.85 28.30
C LYS A 235 -65.63 -24.72 28.74
N SER A 236 -66.78 -24.69 28.02
CA SER A 236 -67.91 -25.52 28.26
C SER A 236 -67.66 -27.00 28.09
N LEU A 237 -66.91 -27.42 27.09
CA LEU A 237 -66.46 -28.79 26.86
C LEU A 237 -65.51 -29.30 27.95
N ARG A 238 -64.60 -28.47 28.46
CA ARG A 238 -63.74 -28.81 29.60
C ARG A 238 -64.53 -28.99 30.91
N GLN A 239 -65.55 -28.16 31.14
CA GLN A 239 -66.43 -28.32 32.32
C GLN A 239 -67.26 -29.58 32.24
N LYS A 240 -67.79 -29.97 31.08
CA LYS A 240 -68.53 -31.22 30.89
C LYS A 240 -67.64 -32.48 31.12
N ARG A 241 -66.40 -32.45 30.67
CA ARG A 241 -65.42 -33.53 30.88
C ARG A 241 -64.94 -33.68 32.32
N ALA A 242 -65.09 -32.66 33.15
CA ALA A 242 -64.68 -32.67 34.56
C ALA A 242 -65.81 -33.14 35.48
N GLN A 243 -67.03 -33.34 34.94
CA GLN A 243 -68.22 -33.81 35.65
C GLN A 243 -68.63 -35.25 35.34
N GLU A 244 -67.93 -35.88 34.41
CA GLU A 244 -67.91 -37.32 34.13
C GLU A 244 -66.68 -37.99 34.80
#